data_da6cec2035f5ae3abb24ae8aaf37e8f2
#
_entry.id   da6cec2035f5ae3abb24ae8aaf37e8f2
#
_cell.length_a   1.000
_cell.length_b   1.000
_cell.length_c   1.000
_cell.angle_alpha   90.00
_cell.angle_beta   90.00
_cell.angle_gamma   90.00
#
_symmetry.space_group_name_H-M   'P 1'
#
loop_
_entity.id
_entity.type
_entity.pdbx_description
1 polymer ?
#
loop_
_entity_poly.entity_id
_entity_poly.type
_entity_poly.pdbx_seq_one_letter_code
_entity_poly.pdbx_strand_id
1 'polypeptide(L)'
;MEKEEKYVMKRWIGIPLAIVLGDGAVKKCAEEKLEGRKAKELFDGRIRLQLLHNHGVALGALKKNPKLILVINSAMLGIAVGEYGHLLKTGGETAAKTGLALLIGGGASNLIDRVQRGYVTDYFSVNAGERFQRLKKIVFNCSDFCVFAGILFYVFGRSDHS
;
A
#
# COMPACT_ATOMS: atom_id res chain seq x y z
N MET A 1 -31.19 -12.98 -7.09
CA MET A 1 -30.05 -12.77 -8.02
C MET A 1 -29.53 -11.34 -7.94
N GLU A 2 -30.24 -10.34 -8.40
CA GLU A 2 -29.78 -8.93 -8.43
C GLU A 2 -29.34 -8.35 -7.06
N LYS A 3 -30.04 -8.71 -5.97
CA LYS A 3 -29.67 -8.25 -4.61
C LYS A 3 -28.38 -8.90 -4.11
N GLU A 4 -28.12 -10.16 -4.42
CA GLU A 4 -26.89 -10.87 -4.01
C GLU A 4 -25.69 -10.35 -4.79
N GLU A 5 -25.80 -10.15 -6.10
CA GLU A 5 -24.74 -9.56 -6.92
C GLU A 5 -24.37 -8.15 -6.43
N LYS A 6 -25.36 -7.34 -6.09
CA LYS A 6 -25.16 -6.00 -5.56
C LYS A 6 -24.47 -6.02 -4.17
N TYR A 7 -24.79 -7.02 -3.34
CA TYR A 7 -24.16 -7.20 -2.04
C TYR A 7 -22.70 -7.66 -2.17
N VAL A 8 -22.43 -8.61 -3.05
CA VAL A 8 -21.08 -9.09 -3.36
C VAL A 8 -20.23 -7.95 -3.92
N MET A 9 -20.75 -7.17 -4.86
CA MET A 9 -20.03 -6.02 -5.44
C MET A 9 -19.69 -4.95 -4.38
N LYS A 10 -20.63 -4.62 -3.49
CA LYS A 10 -20.40 -3.68 -2.38
C LYS A 10 -19.29 -4.14 -1.45
N ARG A 11 -19.22 -5.44 -1.14
CA ARG A 11 -18.16 -6.02 -0.31
C ARG A 11 -16.78 -5.82 -0.95
N TRP A 12 -16.66 -6.08 -2.24
CA TRP A 12 -15.39 -5.93 -2.94
C TRP A 12 -14.92 -4.47 -3.02
N ILE A 13 -15.82 -3.52 -3.27
CA ILE A 13 -15.50 -2.09 -3.26
C ILE A 13 -15.14 -1.60 -1.84
N GLY A 14 -15.74 -2.18 -0.82
CA GLY A 14 -15.48 -1.83 0.58
C GLY A 14 -14.05 -2.10 1.04
N ILE A 15 -13.39 -3.14 0.50
CA ILE A 15 -12.02 -3.53 0.91
C ILE A 15 -10.99 -2.42 0.60
N PRO A 16 -10.85 -1.94 -0.66
CA PRO A 16 -9.92 -0.84 -0.95
C PRO A 16 -10.20 0.42 -0.14
N LEU A 17 -11.47 0.77 0.04
CA LEU A 17 -11.87 1.94 0.83
C LEU A 17 -11.47 1.81 2.30
N ALA A 18 -11.70 0.64 2.91
CA ALA A 18 -11.30 0.38 4.29
C ALA A 18 -9.78 0.47 4.48
N ILE A 19 -8.99 0.02 3.51
CA ILE A 19 -7.53 0.13 3.53
C ILE A 19 -7.12 1.61 3.49
N VAL A 20 -7.67 2.40 2.57
CA VAL A 20 -7.36 3.84 2.44
C VAL A 20 -7.68 4.57 3.74
N LEU A 21 -8.86 4.35 4.32
CA LEU A 21 -9.28 5.01 5.56
C LEU A 21 -8.44 4.54 6.76
N GLY A 22 -8.19 3.25 6.87
CA GLY A 22 -7.40 2.67 7.96
C GLY A 22 -5.94 3.14 7.93
N ASP A 23 -5.29 3.05 6.77
CA ASP A 23 -3.91 3.51 6.62
C ASP A 23 -3.79 5.03 6.82
N GLY A 24 -4.74 5.82 6.32
CA GLY A 24 -4.80 7.26 6.56
C GLY A 24 -4.91 7.60 8.04
N ALA A 25 -5.73 6.87 8.81
CA ALA A 25 -5.84 7.04 10.26
C ALA A 25 -4.53 6.69 10.99
N VAL A 26 -3.86 5.60 10.59
CA VAL A 26 -2.57 5.20 11.16
C VAL A 26 -1.49 6.22 10.84
N LYS A 27 -1.41 6.71 9.60
CA LYS A 27 -0.46 7.76 9.18
C LYS A 27 -0.66 9.05 9.99
N LYS A 28 -1.91 9.48 10.17
CA LYS A 28 -2.23 10.64 11.01
C LYS A 28 -1.76 10.43 12.46
N CYS A 29 -2.03 9.27 13.04
CA CYS A 29 -1.57 8.92 14.38
C CYS A 29 -0.04 8.89 14.47
N ALA A 30 0.66 8.42 13.43
CA ALA A 30 2.12 8.41 13.37
C ALA A 30 2.68 9.84 13.33
N GLU A 31 2.11 10.73 12.51
CA GLU A 31 2.48 12.16 12.50
C GLU A 31 2.35 12.77 13.90
N GLU A 32 1.20 12.63 14.55
CA GLU A 32 0.94 13.21 15.86
C GLU A 32 1.85 12.65 16.97
N LYS A 33 2.18 11.37 16.92
CA LYS A 33 2.91 10.69 18.00
C LYS A 33 4.42 10.62 17.80
N LEU A 34 4.91 10.68 16.58
CA LEU A 34 6.33 10.46 16.27
C LEU A 34 7.03 11.75 15.81
N GLU A 35 6.29 12.82 15.45
CA GLU A 35 6.89 14.08 15.04
C GLU A 35 7.81 14.65 16.14
N GLY A 36 9.02 15.04 15.75
CA GLY A 36 10.03 15.60 16.66
C GLY A 36 10.58 14.62 17.70
N ARG A 37 10.18 13.35 17.69
CA ARG A 37 10.63 12.34 18.66
C ARG A 37 11.77 11.48 18.12
N LYS A 38 12.60 11.01 19.06
CA LYS A 38 13.59 9.97 18.74
C LYS A 38 12.88 8.66 18.35
N ALA A 39 13.47 7.91 17.45
CA ALA A 39 12.97 6.60 17.07
C ALA A 39 12.82 5.69 18.29
N LYS A 40 11.71 4.96 18.36
CA LYS A 40 11.40 4.00 19.43
C LYS A 40 11.60 2.59 18.92
N GLU A 41 12.41 1.82 19.63
CA GLU A 41 12.64 0.41 19.33
C GLU A 41 11.59 -0.46 20.04
N LEU A 42 11.08 -1.45 19.31
CA LEU A 42 10.13 -2.45 19.78
C LEU A 42 10.66 -3.85 19.46
N PHE A 43 10.23 -4.85 20.23
CA PHE A 43 10.58 -6.26 20.04
C PHE A 43 12.09 -6.47 19.99
N ASP A 44 12.81 -6.04 21.03
CA ASP A 44 14.27 -6.15 21.15
C ASP A 44 15.02 -5.53 19.95
N GLY A 45 14.53 -4.38 19.47
CA GLY A 45 15.16 -3.65 18.36
C GLY A 45 14.85 -4.22 16.97
N ARG A 46 13.97 -5.21 16.85
CA ARG A 46 13.58 -5.78 15.54
C ARG A 46 12.70 -4.84 14.72
N ILE A 47 11.87 -4.04 15.38
CA ILE A 47 11.03 -3.02 14.75
C ILE A 47 11.41 -1.68 15.34
N ARG A 48 11.54 -0.68 14.46
CA ARG A 48 11.84 0.70 14.84
C ARG A 48 10.75 1.61 14.35
N LEU A 49 10.07 2.30 15.28
CA LEU A 49 9.10 3.35 14.95
C LEU A 49 9.82 4.68 14.80
N GLN A 50 9.68 5.30 13.66
CA GLN A 50 10.28 6.58 13.31
C GLN A 50 9.46 7.25 12.22
N LEU A 51 9.32 8.55 12.24
CA LEU A 51 8.62 9.27 11.18
C LEU A 51 9.57 9.61 10.04
N LEU A 52 9.14 9.33 8.81
CA LEU A 52 9.83 9.72 7.60
C LEU A 52 8.85 10.25 6.56
N HIS A 53 9.08 11.47 6.08
CA HIS A 53 8.38 12.03 4.93
C HIS A 53 9.09 11.62 3.65
N ASN A 54 8.53 10.65 2.95
CA ASN A 54 9.13 10.03 1.78
C ASN A 54 8.71 10.74 0.49
N HIS A 55 9.58 11.58 -0.04
CA HIS A 55 9.37 12.32 -1.30
C HIS A 55 9.72 11.51 -2.56
N GLY A 56 10.25 10.29 -2.39
CA GLY A 56 10.66 9.40 -3.48
C GLY A 56 9.83 8.13 -3.54
N VAL A 57 10.40 7.13 -4.17
CA VAL A 57 10.01 5.72 -4.03
C VAL A 57 11.08 5.01 -3.19
N ALA A 58 11.04 3.68 -3.10
CA ALA A 58 11.95 2.91 -2.27
C ALA A 58 13.41 3.41 -2.37
N LEU A 59 14.07 3.58 -1.21
CA LEU A 59 15.45 4.10 -1.09
C LEU A 59 15.65 5.52 -1.65
N GLY A 60 14.58 6.32 -1.77
CA GLY A 60 14.66 7.70 -2.26
C GLY A 60 14.86 7.83 -3.77
N ALA A 61 14.68 6.75 -4.53
CA ALA A 61 14.71 6.81 -5.99
C ALA A 61 13.63 7.78 -6.51
N LEU A 62 13.92 8.43 -7.64
CA LEU A 62 13.04 9.41 -8.29
C LEU A 62 12.68 10.65 -7.45
N LYS A 63 13.28 10.85 -6.27
CA LYS A 63 13.00 12.00 -5.39
C LYS A 63 13.09 13.35 -6.13
N LYS A 64 13.94 13.44 -7.17
CA LYS A 64 14.10 14.66 -7.99
C LYS A 64 12.96 14.88 -9.00
N ASN A 65 12.10 13.87 -9.22
CA ASN A 65 11.05 13.90 -10.24
C ASN A 65 9.68 13.53 -9.64
N PRO A 66 9.10 14.33 -8.72
CA PRO A 66 7.85 13.99 -8.05
C PRO A 66 6.67 13.86 -9.03
N LYS A 67 6.65 14.65 -10.11
CA LYS A 67 5.62 14.54 -11.15
C LYS A 67 5.67 13.18 -11.86
N LEU A 68 6.85 12.65 -12.12
CA LEU A 68 7.01 11.33 -12.74
C LEU A 68 6.50 10.24 -11.82
N ILE A 69 6.76 10.33 -10.51
CA ILE A 69 6.22 9.39 -9.51
C ILE A 69 4.68 9.41 -9.54
N LEU A 70 4.07 10.59 -9.56
CA LEU A 70 2.61 10.73 -9.62
C LEU A 70 2.05 10.09 -10.89
N VAL A 71 2.64 10.36 -12.05
CA VAL A 71 2.20 9.80 -13.34
C VAL A 71 2.28 8.27 -13.32
N ILE A 72 3.43 7.71 -12.90
CA ILE A 72 3.62 6.26 -12.83
C ILE A 72 2.60 5.62 -11.87
N ASN A 73 2.48 6.16 -10.65
CA ASN A 73 1.55 5.61 -9.66
C ASN A 73 0.09 5.70 -10.12
N SER A 74 -0.30 6.82 -10.74
CA SER A 74 -1.66 6.99 -11.27
C SER A 74 -1.94 6.01 -12.42
N ALA A 75 -0.97 5.82 -13.33
CA ALA A 75 -1.10 4.87 -14.44
C ALA A 75 -1.23 3.42 -13.93
N MET A 76 -0.36 3.01 -13.00
CA MET A 76 -0.42 1.67 -12.39
C MET A 76 -1.74 1.45 -11.64
N LEU A 77 -2.19 2.44 -10.88
CA LEU A 77 -3.47 2.36 -10.17
C LEU A 77 -4.65 2.27 -11.16
N GLY A 78 -4.62 3.05 -12.25
CA GLY A 78 -5.64 2.99 -13.30
C GLY A 78 -5.72 1.61 -13.96
N ILE A 79 -4.59 0.99 -14.28
CA ILE A 79 -4.52 -0.37 -14.82
C ILE A 79 -5.11 -1.37 -13.81
N ALA A 80 -4.71 -1.28 -12.52
CA ALA A 80 -5.21 -2.16 -11.48
C ALA A 80 -6.73 -2.04 -11.28
N VAL A 81 -7.28 -0.82 -11.31
CA VAL A 81 -8.72 -0.56 -11.23
C VAL A 81 -9.46 -1.12 -12.44
N GLY A 82 -8.92 -0.97 -13.65
CA GLY A 82 -9.50 -1.53 -14.87
C GLY A 82 -9.58 -3.05 -14.80
N GLU A 83 -8.50 -3.71 -14.44
CA GLU A 83 -8.44 -5.17 -14.28
C GLU A 83 -9.37 -5.65 -13.15
N TYR A 84 -9.41 -4.92 -12.03
CA TYR A 84 -10.32 -5.23 -10.94
C TYR A 84 -11.79 -5.19 -11.39
N GLY A 85 -12.17 -4.13 -12.11
CA GLY A 85 -13.51 -4.00 -12.68
C GLY A 85 -13.85 -5.14 -13.66
N HIS A 86 -12.86 -5.58 -14.45
CA HIS A 86 -13.01 -6.74 -15.34
C HIS A 86 -13.28 -8.02 -14.54
N LEU A 87 -12.44 -8.35 -13.54
CA LEU A 87 -12.61 -9.55 -12.70
C LEU A 87 -13.91 -9.54 -11.88
N LEU A 88 -14.38 -8.38 -11.47
CA LEU A 88 -15.67 -8.28 -10.77
C LEU A 88 -16.85 -8.62 -11.68
N LYS A 89 -16.78 -8.27 -12.96
CA LYS A 89 -17.84 -8.55 -13.96
C LYS A 89 -17.78 -9.99 -14.49
N THR A 90 -16.59 -10.53 -14.71
CA THR A 90 -16.40 -11.86 -15.31
C THR A 90 -16.38 -12.99 -14.29
N GLY A 91 -16.48 -12.68 -12.99
CA GLY A 91 -16.47 -13.70 -11.94
C GLY A 91 -15.08 -14.29 -11.63
N GLY A 92 -13.99 -13.55 -11.92
CA GLY A 92 -12.61 -14.01 -11.71
C GLY A 92 -12.30 -14.47 -10.28
N GLU A 93 -11.15 -15.14 -10.12
CA GLU A 93 -10.70 -15.78 -8.89
C GLU A 93 -10.73 -14.88 -7.65
N THR A 94 -11.15 -15.44 -6.53
CA THR A 94 -11.23 -14.71 -5.26
C THR A 94 -9.85 -14.20 -4.82
N ALA A 95 -8.80 -14.99 -5.01
CA ALA A 95 -7.43 -14.60 -4.69
C ALA A 95 -6.97 -13.40 -5.53
N ALA A 96 -7.20 -13.42 -6.84
CA ALA A 96 -6.86 -12.32 -7.75
C ALA A 96 -7.64 -11.05 -7.42
N LYS A 97 -8.95 -11.16 -7.12
CA LYS A 97 -9.78 -10.02 -6.66
C LYS A 97 -9.27 -9.45 -5.34
N THR A 98 -8.92 -10.31 -4.38
CA THR A 98 -8.33 -9.88 -3.09
C THR A 98 -7.01 -9.16 -3.32
N GLY A 99 -6.15 -9.73 -4.17
CA GLY A 99 -4.87 -9.13 -4.52
C GLY A 99 -5.02 -7.72 -5.09
N LEU A 100 -5.90 -7.55 -6.08
CA LEU A 100 -6.16 -6.23 -6.66
C LEU A 100 -6.81 -5.26 -5.67
N ALA A 101 -7.72 -5.74 -4.82
CA ALA A 101 -8.32 -4.88 -3.79
C ALA A 101 -7.27 -4.33 -2.80
N LEU A 102 -6.32 -5.18 -2.36
CA LEU A 102 -5.19 -4.79 -1.51
C LEU A 102 -4.27 -3.79 -2.24
N LEU A 103 -3.91 -4.08 -3.48
CA LEU A 103 -3.04 -3.25 -4.30
C LEU A 103 -3.68 -1.87 -4.56
N ILE A 104 -4.96 -1.84 -4.90
CA ILE A 104 -5.69 -0.59 -5.14
C ILE A 104 -5.79 0.22 -3.86
N GLY A 105 -6.16 -0.40 -2.73
CA GLY A 105 -6.28 0.29 -1.45
C GLY A 105 -4.95 0.89 -1.00
N GLY A 106 -3.87 0.10 -1.00
CA GLY A 106 -2.54 0.55 -0.62
C GLY A 106 -1.96 1.59 -1.60
N GLY A 107 -2.09 1.34 -2.90
CA GLY A 107 -1.65 2.28 -3.93
C GLY A 107 -2.38 3.61 -3.89
N ALA A 108 -3.71 3.59 -3.69
CA ALA A 108 -4.52 4.79 -3.56
C ALA A 108 -4.17 5.60 -2.31
N SER A 109 -3.97 4.96 -1.15
CA SER A 109 -3.55 5.66 0.07
C SER A 109 -2.22 6.39 -0.14
N ASN A 110 -1.22 5.73 -0.70
CA ASN A 110 0.09 6.35 -0.99
C ASN A 110 0.01 7.43 -2.08
N LEU A 111 -0.90 7.31 -3.04
CA LEU A 111 -1.14 8.32 -4.07
C LEU A 111 -1.81 9.56 -3.48
N ILE A 112 -2.82 9.39 -2.62
CA ILE A 112 -3.51 10.48 -1.91
C ILE A 112 -2.52 11.31 -1.10
N ASP A 113 -1.63 10.68 -0.34
CA ASP A 113 -0.58 11.38 0.41
C ASP A 113 0.27 12.26 -0.52
N ARG A 114 0.72 11.71 -1.66
CA ARG A 114 1.54 12.46 -2.62
C ARG A 114 0.81 13.64 -3.26
N VAL A 115 -0.48 13.47 -3.57
CA VAL A 115 -1.29 14.55 -4.14
C VAL A 115 -1.55 15.65 -3.11
N GLN A 116 -1.84 15.28 -1.86
CA GLN A 116 -2.21 16.25 -0.81
C GLN A 116 -1.00 16.91 -0.15
N ARG A 117 0.08 16.15 0.09
CA ARG A 117 1.22 16.57 0.92
C ARG A 117 2.54 16.64 0.17
N GLY A 118 2.61 16.04 -1.01
CA GLY A 118 3.86 15.93 -1.78
C GLY A 118 4.81 14.83 -1.31
N TYR A 119 4.45 14.06 -0.30
CA TYR A 119 5.22 12.94 0.25
C TYR A 119 4.30 11.83 0.75
N VAL A 120 4.86 10.67 1.02
CA VAL A 120 4.20 9.57 1.73
C VAL A 120 4.71 9.54 3.17
N THR A 121 3.78 9.36 4.12
CA THR A 121 4.12 9.20 5.54
C THR A 121 4.51 7.74 5.80
N ASP A 122 5.79 7.51 6.06
CA ASP A 122 6.35 6.22 6.45
C ASP A 122 6.71 6.27 7.94
N TYR A 123 6.49 5.17 8.69
CA TYR A 123 6.58 5.24 10.14
C TYR A 123 7.20 4.03 10.83
N PHE A 124 7.56 2.96 10.13
CA PHE A 124 8.29 1.87 10.75
C PHE A 124 9.33 1.24 9.82
N SER A 125 10.43 0.78 10.41
CA SER A 125 11.47 0.03 9.72
C SER A 125 11.75 -1.28 10.44
N VAL A 126 12.23 -2.26 9.67
CA VAL A 126 12.55 -3.60 10.16
C VAL A 126 14.07 -3.77 10.28
N ASN A 127 14.53 -4.16 11.44
CA ASN A 127 15.92 -4.52 11.65
C ASN A 127 16.11 -6.03 11.37
N ALA A 128 16.42 -6.36 10.14
CA ALA A 128 16.61 -7.73 9.67
C ALA A 128 18.04 -8.29 9.91
N GLY A 129 18.80 -7.72 10.86
CA GLY A 129 20.17 -8.13 11.17
C GLY A 129 21.21 -7.54 10.20
N GLU A 130 22.48 -7.90 10.41
CA GLU A 130 23.60 -7.31 9.64
C GLU A 130 23.61 -7.72 8.17
N ARG A 131 23.08 -8.91 7.85
CA ARG A 131 22.99 -9.43 6.47
C ARG A 131 22.11 -8.57 5.56
N PHE A 132 21.15 -7.84 6.11
CA PHE A 132 20.16 -7.05 5.37
C PHE A 132 20.23 -5.55 5.73
N GLN A 133 21.42 -4.99 5.81
CA GLN A 133 21.62 -3.57 6.18
C GLN A 133 20.87 -2.57 5.30
N ARG A 134 20.58 -2.91 4.03
CA ARG A 134 19.79 -2.06 3.13
C ARG A 134 18.33 -1.96 3.59
N LEU A 135 17.76 -3.03 4.13
CA LEU A 135 16.37 -3.03 4.64
C LEU A 135 16.22 -2.17 5.89
N LYS A 136 17.25 -2.06 6.73
CA LYS A 136 17.25 -1.16 7.91
C LYS A 136 17.03 0.31 7.53
N LYS A 137 17.37 0.69 6.30
CA LYS A 137 17.26 2.07 5.80
C LYS A 137 15.91 2.37 5.18
N ILE A 138 15.08 1.35 4.95
CA ILE A 138 13.75 1.52 4.38
C ILE A 138 12.78 1.67 5.53
N VAL A 139 12.00 2.75 5.48
CA VAL A 139 10.87 2.97 6.36
C VAL A 139 9.62 2.67 5.55
N PHE A 140 8.68 1.97 6.13
CA PHE A 140 7.45 1.48 5.51
C PHE A 140 6.22 2.06 6.20
N ASN A 141 5.09 1.92 5.54
CA ASN A 141 3.75 2.13 6.08
C ASN A 141 2.87 0.88 5.84
N CYS A 142 1.64 0.84 6.37
CA CYS A 142 0.73 -0.29 6.18
C CYS A 142 0.34 -0.49 4.72
N SER A 143 0.20 0.59 3.95
CA SER A 143 -0.13 0.51 2.52
C SER A 143 0.92 -0.22 1.70
N ASP A 144 2.20 -0.12 2.04
CA ASP A 144 3.27 -0.83 1.35
C ASP A 144 3.10 -2.35 1.48
N PHE A 145 2.68 -2.83 2.67
CA PHE A 145 2.36 -4.25 2.87
C PHE A 145 1.12 -4.68 2.09
N CYS A 146 0.10 -3.82 2.04
CA CYS A 146 -1.08 -4.09 1.22
C CYS A 146 -0.70 -4.21 -0.27
N VAL A 147 0.14 -3.32 -0.79
CA VAL A 147 0.63 -3.39 -2.18
C VAL A 147 1.44 -4.66 -2.40
N PHE A 148 2.38 -4.98 -1.52
CA PHE A 148 3.22 -6.17 -1.64
C PHE A 148 2.40 -7.47 -1.57
N ALA A 149 1.55 -7.61 -0.56
CA ALA A 149 0.65 -8.76 -0.44
C ALA A 149 -0.32 -8.83 -1.63
N GLY A 150 -0.82 -7.69 -2.07
CA GLY A 150 -1.71 -7.57 -3.23
C GLY A 150 -1.09 -8.12 -4.51
N ILE A 151 0.18 -7.80 -4.78
CA ILE A 151 0.93 -8.34 -5.92
C ILE A 151 1.05 -9.87 -5.81
N LEU A 152 1.41 -10.39 -4.64
CA LEU A 152 1.55 -11.83 -4.42
C LEU A 152 0.23 -12.56 -4.65
N PHE A 153 -0.86 -12.11 -4.02
CA PHE A 153 -2.18 -12.71 -4.19
C PHE A 153 -2.68 -12.65 -5.64
N TYR A 154 -2.39 -11.55 -6.36
CA TYR A 154 -2.78 -11.42 -7.76
C TYR A 154 -2.00 -12.36 -8.66
N VAL A 155 -0.67 -12.45 -8.49
CA VAL A 155 0.20 -13.30 -9.32
C VAL A 155 -0.08 -14.77 -9.07
N PHE A 156 -0.09 -15.20 -7.80
CA PHE A 156 -0.32 -16.62 -7.48
C PHE A 156 -1.78 -17.03 -7.69
N GLY A 157 -2.75 -16.13 -7.45
CA GLY A 157 -4.16 -16.43 -7.68
C GLY A 157 -4.56 -16.60 -9.15
N ARG A 158 -3.69 -16.30 -10.11
CA ARG A 158 -3.88 -16.57 -11.55
C ARG A 158 -3.18 -17.84 -12.02
N SER A 159 -2.26 -18.37 -11.25
CA SER A 159 -1.42 -19.51 -11.67
C SER A 159 -2.14 -20.87 -11.64
N ASP A 160 -3.30 -20.97 -11.01
CA ASP A 160 -4.00 -22.25 -10.84
C ASP A 160 -4.83 -22.68 -12.08
N HIS A 161 -4.73 -21.96 -13.19
CA HIS A 161 -5.49 -22.23 -14.43
C HIS A 161 -4.62 -22.36 -15.71
N SER A 162 -3.35 -22.73 -15.55
CA SER A 162 -2.48 -23.02 -16.69
C SER A 162 -2.28 -24.51 -16.89
#